data_365f974855ea7377d98ddd989520c6b8
#
_entry.id   365f974855ea7377d98ddd989520c6b8
#
_cell.length_a   1.000
_cell.length_b   1.000
_cell.length_c   1.000
_cell.angle_alpha   90.00
_cell.angle_beta   90.00
_cell.angle_gamma   90.00
#
_symmetry.space_group_name_H-M   'P 1'
#
loop_
_entity.id
_entity.type
_entity.pdbx_description
1 polymer ?
#
loop_
_entity_poly.entity_id
_entity_poly.type
_entity_poly.pdbx_seq_one_letter_code
_entity_poly.pdbx_strand_id
1 'polypeptide(L)'
;GGVFSQKFSNPTEVVKGGDMGYALSARLLGRVSGDDWAFHAGGSVNYGRPDANGFTNGSDDYNRTVTLSSNLESCVDNTKFLNATINNVKTGLKFGAEVMASYKKVYVKGEWLHADYVRERDWDYNFTSSLGTLLSTMFPTLSAYQGLMGVDQNAKFYGYTVEAGFMILGKNYRYNSVDALMNRPKGKSLEVVARFNHTDLNDIM
;
A
#
# COMPACT_ATOMS: atom_id res chain seq x y z
N GLY A 1 -17.72 0.20 5.28
CA GLY A 1 -16.65 -0.24 6.17
C GLY A 1 -16.66 -1.74 6.37
N GLY A 2 -15.55 -2.30 6.74
CA GLY A 2 -15.43 -3.73 6.98
C GLY A 2 -14.24 -4.04 7.90
N VAL A 3 -14.34 -5.17 8.59
CA VAL A 3 -13.27 -5.76 9.38
C VAL A 3 -12.85 -7.04 8.67
N PHE A 4 -11.57 -7.17 8.39
CA PHE A 4 -11.04 -8.31 7.65
C PHE A 4 -9.91 -8.96 8.44
N SER A 5 -9.84 -10.30 8.38
CA SER A 5 -8.62 -11.02 8.69
C SER A 5 -7.70 -10.92 7.49
N GLN A 6 -6.50 -10.40 7.67
CA GLN A 6 -5.52 -10.31 6.58
C GLN A 6 -4.50 -11.43 6.73
N LYS A 7 -4.44 -12.28 5.72
CA LYS A 7 -3.36 -13.24 5.54
C LYS A 7 -2.36 -12.63 4.55
N PHE A 8 -1.25 -12.15 5.06
CA PHE A 8 -0.17 -11.59 4.23
C PHE A 8 0.88 -12.64 3.85
N SER A 9 0.76 -13.85 4.36
CA SER A 9 1.71 -14.94 4.12
C SER A 9 1.37 -15.72 2.86
N ASN A 10 2.41 -16.24 2.23
CA ASN A 10 2.33 -17.15 1.09
C ASN A 10 1.51 -18.40 1.48
N PRO A 11 0.47 -18.81 0.71
CA PRO A 11 -0.41 -19.92 1.07
C PRO A 11 0.28 -21.31 1.14
N THR A 12 1.54 -21.41 0.75
CA THR A 12 2.32 -22.65 0.79
C THR A 12 3.02 -22.93 2.13
N GLU A 13 3.08 -21.95 3.03
CA GLU A 13 3.66 -22.19 4.37
C GLU A 13 2.56 -22.42 5.40
N VAL A 14 2.54 -23.60 5.97
CA VAL A 14 1.71 -23.92 7.14
C VAL A 14 2.32 -23.19 8.33
N VAL A 15 1.80 -22.00 8.61
CA VAL A 15 2.20 -21.22 9.78
C VAL A 15 1.70 -21.95 11.03
N LYS A 16 2.58 -22.61 11.74
CA LYS A 16 2.30 -23.21 13.03
C LYS A 16 2.39 -22.12 14.10
N GLY A 17 1.24 -21.70 14.65
CA GLY A 17 1.19 -20.87 15.86
C GLY A 17 1.43 -19.37 15.65
N GLY A 18 1.11 -18.81 14.48
CA GLY A 18 1.19 -17.37 14.26
C GLY A 18 0.07 -16.58 14.94
N ASP A 19 0.35 -15.33 15.31
CA ASP A 19 -0.64 -14.36 15.77
C ASP A 19 -1.42 -13.81 14.57
N MET A 20 -2.75 -13.90 14.61
CA MET A 20 -3.61 -13.55 13.51
C MET A 20 -3.65 -12.03 13.30
N GLY A 21 -3.36 -11.57 12.09
CA GLY A 21 -3.48 -10.17 11.71
C GLY A 21 -4.95 -9.74 11.60
N TYR A 22 -5.17 -8.45 11.69
CA TYR A 22 -6.48 -7.84 11.48
C TYR A 22 -6.37 -6.57 10.65
N ALA A 23 -7.44 -6.20 9.96
CA ALA A 23 -7.56 -4.92 9.28
C ALA A 23 -8.95 -4.33 9.43
N LEU A 24 -8.97 -3.03 9.65
CA LEU A 24 -10.16 -2.19 9.64
C LEU A 24 -10.09 -1.26 8.43
N SER A 25 -11.13 -1.29 7.58
CA SER A 25 -11.21 -0.42 6.40
C SER A 25 -12.49 0.40 6.41
N ALA A 26 -12.37 1.65 6.05
CA ALA A 26 -13.49 2.55 5.82
C ALA A 26 -13.27 3.36 4.54
N ARG A 27 -14.33 3.61 3.78
CA ARG A 27 -14.34 4.49 2.60
C ARG A 27 -15.59 5.37 2.67
N LEU A 28 -15.41 6.65 2.40
CA LEU A 28 -16.48 7.63 2.25
C LEU A 28 -16.37 8.24 0.85
N LEU A 29 -17.48 8.29 0.15
CA LEU A 29 -17.57 8.82 -1.20
C LEU A 29 -18.78 9.74 -1.33
N GLY A 30 -18.54 10.98 -1.76
CA GLY A 30 -19.54 11.91 -2.21
C GLY A 30 -19.62 11.96 -3.73
N ARG A 31 -20.82 12.01 -4.29
CA ARG A 31 -21.03 12.07 -5.74
C ARG A 31 -22.20 12.94 -6.11
N VAL A 32 -22.11 13.59 -7.26
CA VAL A 32 -23.17 14.28 -7.95
C VAL A 32 -23.09 13.99 -9.43
N SER A 33 -24.23 13.81 -10.11
CA SER A 33 -24.24 13.52 -11.53
C SER A 33 -25.51 14.07 -12.18
N GLY A 34 -25.39 14.44 -13.45
CA GLY A 34 -26.49 14.79 -14.34
C GLY A 34 -26.46 13.90 -15.59
N ASP A 35 -27.19 14.30 -16.62
CA ASP A 35 -27.33 13.49 -17.84
C ASP A 35 -26.02 13.32 -18.60
N ASP A 36 -25.21 14.38 -18.67
CA ASP A 36 -23.97 14.44 -19.44
C ASP A 36 -22.71 14.68 -18.60
N TRP A 37 -22.84 14.74 -17.30
CA TRP A 37 -21.70 14.98 -16.42
C TRP A 37 -21.80 14.20 -15.11
N ALA A 38 -20.66 13.93 -14.53
CA ALA A 38 -20.57 13.37 -13.20
C ALA A 38 -19.32 13.88 -12.51
N PHE A 39 -19.42 14.01 -11.21
CA PHE A 39 -18.31 14.29 -10.32
C PHE A 39 -18.41 13.42 -9.10
N HIS A 40 -17.29 12.82 -8.68
CA HIS A 40 -17.17 12.23 -7.37
C HIS A 40 -15.84 12.57 -6.72
N ALA A 41 -15.85 12.59 -5.40
CA ALA A 41 -14.64 12.66 -4.59
C ALA A 41 -14.82 11.76 -3.37
N GLY A 42 -13.75 11.10 -2.99
CA GLY A 42 -13.79 10.16 -1.88
C GLY A 42 -12.46 10.07 -1.15
N GLY A 43 -12.55 9.48 0.04
CA GLY A 43 -11.40 9.14 0.85
C GLY A 43 -11.57 7.77 1.47
N SER A 44 -10.47 7.10 1.71
CA SER A 44 -10.42 5.80 2.35
C SER A 44 -9.32 5.75 3.39
N VAL A 45 -9.54 4.93 4.41
CA VAL A 45 -8.54 4.61 5.43
C VAL A 45 -8.53 3.10 5.63
N ASN A 46 -7.35 2.54 5.78
CA ASN A 46 -7.14 1.17 6.14
C ASN A 46 -6.08 1.12 7.26
N TYR A 47 -6.46 0.58 8.40
CA TYR A 47 -5.58 0.35 9.53
C TYR A 47 -5.52 -1.14 9.80
N GLY A 48 -4.34 -1.68 10.01
CA GLY A 48 -4.22 -3.10 10.28
C GLY A 48 -2.88 -3.49 10.88
N ARG A 49 -2.89 -4.70 11.44
CA ARG A 49 -1.71 -5.41 11.92
C ARG A 49 -1.49 -6.63 11.02
N PRO A 50 -0.33 -6.76 10.38
CA PRO A 50 -0.04 -7.94 9.57
C PRO A 50 -0.02 -9.23 10.39
N ASP A 51 -0.24 -10.36 9.73
CA ASP A 51 -0.03 -11.67 10.32
C ASP A 51 1.44 -11.87 10.69
N ALA A 52 1.69 -12.61 11.75
CA ALA A 52 3.04 -13.07 12.08
C ALA A 52 3.44 -14.23 11.17
N ASN A 53 4.67 -14.21 10.67
CA ASN A 53 5.21 -15.24 9.76
C ASN A 53 5.62 -16.55 10.46
N GLY A 54 5.23 -16.73 11.74
CA GLY A 54 5.55 -17.92 12.54
C GLY A 54 6.82 -17.76 13.36
N PHE A 55 7.14 -18.81 14.14
CA PHE A 55 8.34 -18.84 14.98
C PHE A 55 9.58 -19.06 14.12
N THR A 56 10.54 -18.17 14.23
CA THR A 56 11.87 -18.38 13.66
C THR A 56 12.80 -18.91 14.75
N ASN A 57 13.23 -20.16 14.63
CA ASN A 57 14.27 -20.78 15.47
C ASN A 57 14.06 -20.76 17.00
N GLY A 58 12.82 -20.95 17.47
CA GLY A 58 12.55 -21.14 18.90
C GLY A 58 12.60 -19.87 19.73
N SER A 59 12.68 -18.69 19.11
CA SER A 59 12.43 -17.41 19.77
C SER A 59 10.95 -17.02 19.60
N ASP A 60 10.39 -16.35 20.60
CA ASP A 60 9.03 -15.83 20.59
C ASP A 60 8.86 -14.62 19.63
N ASP A 61 9.86 -14.36 18.78
CA ASP A 61 9.89 -13.22 17.88
C ASP A 61 9.05 -13.48 16.63
N TYR A 62 7.90 -12.87 16.62
CA TYR A 62 6.98 -12.86 15.47
C TYR A 62 7.47 -11.88 14.43
N ASN A 63 8.13 -12.36 13.39
CA ASN A 63 8.51 -11.52 12.26
C ASN A 63 7.28 -11.23 11.38
N ARG A 64 6.79 -9.99 11.43
CA ARG A 64 5.72 -9.50 10.57
C ARG A 64 6.32 -8.75 9.39
N THR A 65 6.26 -9.35 8.23
CA THR A 65 6.82 -8.79 7.01
C THR A 65 5.72 -8.34 6.06
N VAL A 66 5.85 -7.14 5.52
CA VAL A 66 4.98 -6.60 4.47
C VAL A 66 5.80 -6.36 3.23
N THR A 67 5.42 -6.97 2.12
CA THR A 67 6.06 -6.76 0.81
C THR A 67 5.14 -5.92 -0.07
N LEU A 68 5.62 -4.76 -0.48
CA LEU A 68 4.99 -3.90 -1.47
C LEU A 68 5.65 -4.15 -2.81
N SER A 69 4.90 -4.60 -3.79
CA SER A 69 5.44 -4.84 -5.13
C SER A 69 4.45 -4.43 -6.21
N SER A 70 4.96 -3.91 -7.30
CA SER A 70 4.16 -3.57 -8.48
C SER A 70 4.85 -4.07 -9.74
N ASN A 71 4.04 -4.63 -10.64
CA ASN A 71 4.44 -4.96 -11.99
C ASN A 71 4.17 -3.75 -12.91
N LEU A 72 4.75 -3.76 -14.12
CA LEU A 72 4.33 -2.83 -15.17
C LEU A 72 2.86 -3.06 -15.53
N GLU A 73 2.15 -2.00 -15.90
CA GLU A 73 0.76 -2.08 -16.35
C GLU A 73 0.58 -2.90 -17.64
N SER A 74 1.61 -2.97 -18.48
CA SER A 74 1.64 -3.88 -19.61
C SER A 74 1.87 -5.30 -19.07
N CYS A 75 0.85 -6.13 -19.03
CA CYS A 75 0.91 -7.52 -18.57
C CYS A 75 1.80 -8.45 -19.42
N VAL A 76 2.73 -7.89 -20.19
CA VAL A 76 3.66 -8.62 -21.06
C VAL A 76 4.84 -9.18 -20.27
N ASP A 77 5.23 -8.51 -19.19
CA ASP A 77 6.34 -8.92 -18.34
C ASP A 77 5.88 -8.94 -16.86
N ASN A 78 6.13 -10.06 -16.20
CA ASN A 78 5.84 -10.25 -14.77
C ASN A 78 6.96 -9.73 -13.86
N THR A 79 7.95 -9.04 -14.42
CA THR A 79 9.04 -8.45 -13.63
C THR A 79 8.50 -7.39 -12.68
N LYS A 80 8.84 -7.53 -11.41
CA LYS A 80 8.49 -6.56 -10.38
C LYS A 80 9.47 -5.39 -10.42
N PHE A 81 9.06 -4.27 -10.99
CA PHE A 81 9.89 -3.06 -11.09
C PHE A 81 9.98 -2.29 -9.78
N LEU A 82 8.94 -2.38 -8.96
CA LEU A 82 8.93 -1.85 -7.61
C LEU A 82 8.78 -3.00 -6.63
N ASN A 83 9.71 -3.11 -5.71
CA ASN A 83 9.68 -4.12 -4.67
C ASN A 83 10.34 -3.57 -3.40
N ALA A 84 9.56 -3.42 -2.34
CA ALA A 84 10.04 -3.03 -1.02
C ALA A 84 9.53 -4.02 0.02
N THR A 85 10.42 -4.55 0.83
CA THR A 85 10.09 -5.46 1.93
C THR A 85 10.39 -4.76 3.25
N ILE A 86 9.36 -4.68 4.09
CA ILE A 86 9.42 -4.06 5.41
C ILE A 86 9.31 -5.17 6.43
N ASN A 87 10.34 -5.34 7.24
CA ASN A 87 10.37 -6.32 8.33
C ASN A 87 9.92 -5.70 9.64
N ASN A 88 9.45 -6.54 10.57
CA ASN A 88 9.06 -6.16 11.93
C ASN A 88 7.95 -5.10 11.99
N VAL A 89 6.96 -5.24 11.13
CA VAL A 89 5.83 -4.31 11.05
C VAL A 89 4.88 -4.56 12.22
N LYS A 90 4.72 -3.56 13.09
CA LYS A 90 3.73 -3.57 14.17
C LYS A 90 2.34 -3.29 13.67
N THR A 91 2.19 -2.19 12.97
CA THR A 91 0.92 -1.74 12.39
C THR A 91 1.16 -1.00 11.08
N GLY A 92 0.15 -1.03 10.21
CA GLY A 92 0.12 -0.26 8.97
C GLY A 92 -1.12 0.63 8.90
N LEU A 93 -0.93 1.88 8.54
CA LEU A 93 -2.00 2.84 8.30
C LEU A 93 -1.90 3.33 6.86
N LYS A 94 -2.97 3.16 6.09
CA LYS A 94 -3.03 3.59 4.69
C LYS A 94 -4.16 4.57 4.50
N PHE A 95 -3.90 5.63 3.76
CA PHE A 95 -4.88 6.61 3.34
C PHE A 95 -5.00 6.60 1.83
N GLY A 96 -6.20 6.77 1.33
CA GLY A 96 -6.47 6.98 -0.08
C GLY A 96 -7.37 8.18 -0.28
N ALA A 97 -7.10 8.96 -1.32
CA ALA A 97 -8.01 9.99 -1.81
C ALA A 97 -8.26 9.74 -3.30
N GLU A 98 -9.47 9.97 -3.75
CA GLU A 98 -9.87 9.80 -5.13
C GLU A 98 -10.77 10.93 -5.60
N VAL A 99 -10.62 11.31 -6.84
CA VAL A 99 -11.47 12.29 -7.51
C VAL A 99 -11.70 11.85 -8.95
N MET A 100 -12.92 12.01 -9.43
CA MET A 100 -13.25 11.78 -10.83
C MET A 100 -14.26 12.82 -11.30
N ALA A 101 -14.03 13.34 -12.49
CA ALA A 101 -14.95 14.22 -13.18
C ALA A 101 -15.14 13.75 -14.62
N SER A 102 -16.36 13.83 -15.12
CA SER A 102 -16.67 13.55 -16.53
C SER A 102 -17.63 14.58 -17.08
N TYR A 103 -17.42 14.92 -18.34
CA TYR A 103 -18.34 15.75 -19.09
C TYR A 103 -18.43 15.28 -20.54
N LYS A 104 -19.63 14.79 -20.93
CA LYS A 104 -19.87 14.24 -22.26
C LYS A 104 -18.87 13.18 -22.67
N LYS A 105 -17.92 13.53 -23.54
CA LYS A 105 -16.93 12.63 -24.13
C LYS A 105 -15.53 12.69 -23.46
N VAL A 106 -15.42 13.38 -22.34
CA VAL A 106 -14.16 13.53 -21.61
C VAL A 106 -14.33 13.05 -20.17
N TYR A 107 -13.33 12.40 -19.63
CA TYR A 107 -13.21 12.20 -18.19
C TYR A 107 -11.77 12.40 -17.70
N VAL A 108 -11.65 12.75 -16.44
CA VAL A 108 -10.39 12.82 -15.70
C VAL A 108 -10.60 12.11 -14.38
N LYS A 109 -9.62 11.31 -13.98
CA LYS A 109 -9.59 10.58 -12.72
C LYS A 109 -8.24 10.78 -12.05
N GLY A 110 -8.25 11.00 -10.74
CA GLY A 110 -7.05 11.10 -9.93
C GLY A 110 -7.19 10.23 -8.69
N GLU A 111 -6.13 9.56 -8.30
CA GLU A 111 -6.02 8.78 -7.07
C GLU A 111 -4.70 9.12 -6.38
N TRP A 112 -4.73 9.24 -5.08
CA TRP A 112 -3.55 9.39 -4.23
C TRP A 112 -3.60 8.38 -3.10
N LEU A 113 -2.47 7.76 -2.83
CA LEU A 113 -2.31 6.76 -1.80
C LEU A 113 -1.10 7.12 -0.93
N HIS A 114 -1.26 6.96 0.37
CA HIS A 114 -0.20 7.10 1.35
C HIS A 114 -0.25 5.93 2.33
N ALA A 115 0.92 5.42 2.70
CA ALA A 115 1.03 4.31 3.62
C ALA A 115 2.13 4.58 4.65
N ASP A 116 1.76 4.50 5.91
CA ASP A 116 2.65 4.57 7.07
C ASP A 116 2.72 3.21 7.73
N TYR A 117 3.93 2.67 7.89
CA TYR A 117 4.18 1.44 8.61
C TYR A 117 5.02 1.72 9.84
N VAL A 118 4.45 1.42 11.00
CA VAL A 118 5.16 1.47 12.28
C VAL A 118 5.88 0.14 12.47
N ARG A 119 7.16 0.17 12.73
CA ARG A 119 7.97 -1.03 13.01
C ARG A 119 8.09 -1.26 14.50
N GLU A 120 8.15 -2.53 14.90
CA GLU A 120 8.57 -2.90 16.25
C GLU A 120 10.07 -2.71 16.36
N ARG A 121 10.52 -2.20 17.52
CA ARG A 121 11.94 -2.18 17.83
C ARG A 121 12.44 -3.59 17.90
N ASP A 122 13.35 -3.94 17.03
CA ASP A 122 14.11 -5.16 17.13
C ASP A 122 15.22 -4.93 18.16
N TRP A 123 14.90 -5.17 19.44
CA TRP A 123 15.92 -5.23 20.50
C TRP A 123 16.89 -6.38 20.24
N ASP A 124 16.50 -7.32 19.39
CA ASP A 124 17.20 -8.53 19.05
C ASP A 124 17.85 -8.51 17.68
N TYR A 125 17.98 -7.38 17.02
CA TYR A 125 19.07 -7.30 16.05
C TYR A 125 20.37 -7.34 16.86
N ASN A 126 20.56 -8.55 17.31
CA ASN A 126 21.53 -8.94 18.26
C ASN A 126 22.92 -8.58 17.76
N PHE A 127 23.40 -7.57 18.32
CA PHE A 127 24.80 -7.49 18.65
C PHE A 127 25.21 -8.60 19.65
N THR A 128 24.44 -9.65 19.81
CA THR A 128 24.75 -10.90 20.52
C THR A 128 25.56 -11.89 19.69
N SER A 129 25.97 -11.52 18.47
CA SER A 129 27.16 -12.19 17.94
C SER A 129 28.31 -11.88 18.90
N SER A 130 29.15 -12.87 19.14
CA SER A 130 30.33 -12.78 20.01
C SER A 130 31.18 -11.52 19.71
N LEU A 131 31.11 -11.02 18.49
CA LEU A 131 31.73 -9.78 18.02
C LEU A 131 31.05 -8.53 18.60
N GLY A 132 29.72 -8.52 18.75
CA GLY A 132 28.99 -7.40 19.32
C GLY A 132 29.23 -7.23 20.80
N THR A 133 29.30 -8.34 21.54
CA THR A 133 29.66 -8.33 22.96
C THR A 133 31.11 -7.87 23.14
N LEU A 134 32.02 -8.29 22.28
CA LEU A 134 33.43 -7.85 22.30
C LEU A 134 33.56 -6.34 22.01
N LEU A 135 32.87 -5.84 21.00
CA LEU A 135 32.85 -4.43 20.62
C LEU A 135 32.21 -3.54 21.68
N SER A 136 31.10 -3.96 22.30
CA SER A 136 30.48 -3.20 23.40
C SER A 136 31.36 -3.14 24.67
N THR A 137 32.19 -4.16 24.90
CA THR A 137 33.13 -4.18 26.01
C THR A 137 34.35 -3.32 25.72
N MET A 138 34.85 -3.27 24.49
CA MET A 138 36.02 -2.48 24.09
C MET A 138 35.67 -1.01 23.84
N PHE A 139 34.46 -0.70 23.47
CA PHE A 139 34.03 0.66 23.13
C PHE A 139 32.66 0.96 23.78
N PRO A 140 32.62 1.26 25.08
CA PRO A 140 31.38 1.55 25.82
C PRO A 140 30.61 2.76 25.28
N THR A 141 31.27 3.67 24.56
CA THR A 141 30.61 4.76 23.84
C THR A 141 29.81 4.30 22.63
N LEU A 142 30.11 3.12 22.06
CA LEU A 142 29.35 2.56 20.94
C LEU A 142 27.96 2.10 21.38
N SER A 143 27.80 1.65 22.62
CA SER A 143 26.49 1.28 23.19
C SER A 143 25.55 2.49 23.33
N ALA A 144 26.08 3.68 23.55
CA ALA A 144 25.32 4.93 23.54
C ALA A 144 24.87 5.30 22.10
N TYR A 145 25.71 5.02 21.10
CA TYR A 145 25.37 5.20 19.69
C TYR A 145 24.33 4.17 19.20
N GLN A 146 24.32 2.96 19.76
CA GLN A 146 23.28 1.95 19.45
C GLN A 146 21.91 2.38 19.95
N GLY A 147 21.81 3.06 21.09
CA GLY A 147 20.57 3.69 21.55
C GLY A 147 20.06 4.79 20.63
N LEU A 148 20.96 5.45 19.90
CA LEU A 148 20.63 6.45 18.89
C LEU A 148 20.31 5.85 17.52
N MET A 149 20.91 4.71 17.16
CA MET A 149 20.61 3.99 15.91
C MET A 149 19.34 3.13 15.99
N GLY A 150 18.81 2.89 17.17
CA GLY A 150 17.51 2.24 17.40
C GLY A 150 16.33 3.20 17.26
N VAL A 151 16.42 4.23 16.43
CA VAL A 151 15.27 5.07 16.08
C VAL A 151 14.28 4.19 15.31
N ASP A 152 13.05 4.09 15.83
CA ASP A 152 11.92 3.47 15.14
C ASP A 152 11.75 4.18 13.80
N GLN A 153 12.33 3.62 12.75
CA GLN A 153 12.17 4.14 11.41
C GLN A 153 10.82 3.64 10.90
N ASN A 154 9.81 4.50 11.06
CA ASN A 154 8.53 4.28 10.41
C ASN A 154 8.75 4.37 8.90
N ALA A 155 8.33 3.33 8.16
CA ALA A 155 8.43 3.35 6.71
C ALA A 155 7.23 4.09 6.12
N LYS A 156 7.48 5.11 5.31
CA LYS A 156 6.44 5.94 4.68
C LYS A 156 6.55 5.88 3.17
N PHE A 157 5.44 5.62 2.53
CA PHE A 157 5.35 5.49 1.08
C PHE A 157 4.17 6.29 0.55
N TYR A 158 4.29 6.76 -0.68
CA TYR A 158 3.17 7.41 -1.34
C TYR A 158 3.16 7.11 -2.83
N GLY A 159 1.99 7.26 -3.43
CA GLY A 159 1.83 7.15 -4.86
C GLY A 159 0.60 7.91 -5.33
N TYR A 160 0.60 8.29 -6.59
CA TYR A 160 -0.56 8.89 -7.22
C TYR A 160 -0.68 8.47 -8.68
N THR A 161 -1.93 8.46 -9.13
CA THR A 161 -2.29 8.15 -10.52
C THR A 161 -3.17 9.26 -11.04
N VAL A 162 -2.92 9.68 -12.27
CA VAL A 162 -3.81 10.58 -13.02
C VAL A 162 -4.12 9.94 -14.35
N GLU A 163 -5.40 9.87 -14.68
CA GLU A 163 -5.91 9.29 -15.92
C GLU A 163 -6.87 10.27 -16.60
N ALA A 164 -6.75 10.40 -17.89
CA ALA A 164 -7.69 11.17 -18.70
C ALA A 164 -8.10 10.36 -19.94
N GLY A 165 -9.37 10.38 -20.26
CA GLY A 165 -9.92 9.69 -21.43
C GLY A 165 -10.76 10.61 -22.28
N PHE A 166 -10.69 10.37 -23.59
CA PHE A 166 -11.46 11.08 -24.60
C PHE A 166 -12.11 10.12 -25.59
N MET A 167 -13.44 10.20 -25.73
CA MET A 167 -14.22 9.39 -26.66
C MET A 167 -14.26 10.06 -28.04
N ILE A 168 -13.47 9.55 -28.97
CA ILE A 168 -13.45 10.04 -30.36
C ILE A 168 -14.75 9.67 -31.09
N LEU A 169 -15.10 8.36 -31.05
CA LEU A 169 -16.31 7.82 -31.63
C LEU A 169 -17.09 7.07 -30.56
N GLY A 170 -18.40 7.23 -30.53
CA GLY A 170 -19.27 6.55 -29.57
C GLY A 170 -20.16 7.50 -28.78
N LYS A 171 -20.89 6.92 -27.83
CA LYS A 171 -21.78 7.65 -26.93
C LYS A 171 -20.99 8.35 -25.82
N ASN A 172 -21.63 9.36 -25.19
CA ASN A 172 -21.07 10.03 -24.01
C ASN A 172 -20.77 9.03 -22.89
N TYR A 173 -19.79 9.36 -22.08
CA TYR A 173 -19.52 8.63 -20.84
C TYR A 173 -20.75 8.68 -19.92
N ARG A 174 -20.99 7.58 -19.25
CA ARG A 174 -22.02 7.49 -18.21
C ARG A 174 -21.41 6.99 -16.92
N TYR A 175 -21.76 7.64 -15.85
CA TYR A 175 -21.33 7.25 -14.53
C TYR A 175 -22.17 6.12 -13.98
N ASN A 176 -21.52 5.06 -13.48
CA ASN A 176 -22.18 3.99 -12.74
C ASN A 176 -22.19 4.33 -11.25
N SER A 177 -23.36 4.62 -10.76
CA SER A 177 -23.55 5.01 -9.37
C SER A 177 -23.38 3.86 -8.37
N VAL A 178 -23.45 2.61 -8.81
CA VAL A 178 -23.31 1.43 -7.94
C VAL A 178 -21.83 1.16 -7.67
N ASP A 179 -21.02 1.14 -8.74
CA ASP A 179 -19.61 0.80 -8.66
C ASP A 179 -18.71 2.03 -8.46
N ALA A 180 -19.27 3.23 -8.54
CA ALA A 180 -18.54 4.50 -8.53
C ALA A 180 -17.46 4.60 -9.63
N LEU A 181 -17.75 4.07 -10.80
CA LEU A 181 -16.86 4.01 -11.95
C LEU A 181 -17.53 4.55 -13.22
N MET A 182 -16.74 4.81 -14.26
CA MET A 182 -17.27 5.07 -15.59
C MET A 182 -17.76 3.77 -16.23
N ASN A 183 -18.98 3.79 -16.80
CA ASN A 183 -19.49 2.67 -17.56
C ASN A 183 -18.69 2.48 -18.84
N ARG A 184 -18.49 1.23 -19.22
CA ARG A 184 -17.93 0.90 -20.53
C ARG A 184 -18.84 1.45 -21.63
N PRO A 185 -18.24 2.03 -22.69
CA PRO A 185 -19.02 2.48 -23.84
C PRO A 185 -19.83 1.35 -24.45
N LYS A 186 -21.10 1.60 -24.75
CA LYS A 186 -21.97 0.62 -25.43
C LYS A 186 -21.94 0.82 -26.93
N GLY A 187 -21.71 -0.27 -27.67
CA GLY A 187 -21.67 -0.27 -29.12
C GLY A 187 -20.26 -0.02 -29.68
N LYS A 188 -20.16 0.35 -30.96
CA LYS A 188 -18.87 0.68 -31.60
C LYS A 188 -18.37 1.99 -31.02
N SER A 189 -17.16 1.97 -30.47
CA SER A 189 -16.51 3.13 -29.84
C SER A 189 -15.02 3.14 -30.11
N LEU A 190 -14.45 4.33 -30.17
CA LEU A 190 -13.01 4.59 -30.22
C LEU A 190 -12.69 5.60 -29.12
N GLU A 191 -11.82 5.22 -28.22
CA GLU A 191 -11.42 5.99 -27.05
C GLU A 191 -9.89 6.10 -27.03
N VAL A 192 -9.39 7.25 -26.62
CA VAL A 192 -7.98 7.45 -26.29
C VAL A 192 -7.88 7.73 -24.81
N VAL A 193 -7.03 6.99 -24.13
CA VAL A 193 -6.77 7.14 -22.70
C VAL A 193 -5.29 7.37 -22.49
N ALA A 194 -4.97 8.36 -21.66
CA ALA A 194 -3.64 8.62 -21.16
C ALA A 194 -3.62 8.47 -19.63
N ARG A 195 -2.62 7.77 -19.12
CA ARG A 195 -2.42 7.56 -17.69
C ARG A 195 -0.98 7.86 -17.30
N PHE A 196 -0.83 8.52 -16.18
CA PHE A 196 0.44 8.75 -15.51
C PHE A 196 0.38 8.19 -14.10
N ASN A 197 1.36 7.37 -13.74
CA ASN A 197 1.52 6.80 -12.40
C ASN A 197 2.86 7.21 -11.82
N HIS A 198 2.84 7.56 -10.56
CA HIS A 198 4.04 7.78 -9.76
C HIS A 198 3.91 7.00 -8.46
N THR A 199 4.96 6.29 -8.09
CA THR A 199 5.03 5.57 -6.81
C THR A 199 6.42 5.74 -6.26
N ASP A 200 6.50 6.23 -5.03
CA ASP A 200 7.74 6.34 -4.28
C ASP A 200 7.72 5.34 -3.13
N LEU A 201 8.62 4.37 -3.19
CA LEU A 201 8.87 3.37 -2.15
C LEU A 201 10.17 3.65 -1.38
N ASN A 202 10.80 4.79 -1.61
CA ASN A 202 11.92 5.23 -0.79
C ASN A 202 11.36 5.78 0.53
N ASP A 203 11.93 5.30 1.62
CA ASP A 203 11.57 5.80 2.93
C ASP A 203 12.04 7.26 3.04
N ILE A 204 11.11 8.14 3.36
CA ILE A 204 11.44 9.54 3.63
C ILE A 204 11.96 9.59 5.07
N MET A 205 13.28 9.55 5.21
CA MET A 205 13.96 9.85 6.47
C MET A 205 13.83 11.31 6.84
#